data_33a63fba2a787fed00f1fe5017e36c11
#
_entry.id   33a63fba2a787fed00f1fe5017e36c11
#
_cell.length_a   1.000
_cell.length_b   1.000
_cell.length_c   1.000
_cell.angle_alpha   90.00
_cell.angle_beta   90.00
_cell.angle_gamma   90.00
#
_symmetry.space_group_name_H-M   'P 1'
#
loop_
_entity.id
_entity.type
_entity.pdbx_description
1 polymer ?
#
loop_
_entity_poly.entity_id
_entity_poly.type
_entity_poly.pdbx_seq_one_letter_code
_entity_poly.pdbx_strand_id
1 'polypeptide(L)'
;MGGQRPGSGGFPFDFGDLFGGTASQQQQGHGAGERLGDLFGGLFNRGGGSTRTTSTTRPRRGQDVESEVTLTFTEAVDGSTVSLRLTSSAACTACSGTGAKAGTTPRVCPTCEGTGAASRNLGNFAFSEPCRDCKGRGLLVDDPCPVCEGSGRAKSTRNIQARIPAGVADGQRVKLKGKGAPGENGGPAGDLYILTHVKPHAVFGRTGDNLTITVPVTFSEAALGAEIKVPVLRGQPVNLRIPPGTPNGRTFRVRGRGVARKDGTKGDLLATVEVLVPKTLDDKSRELLTEFNTATAGEDPRADLIQRARSE
;
A
#
# COMPACT_ATOMS: atom_id res chain seq x y z
N MET A 1 46.64 40.07 -13.59
CA MET A 1 47.15 39.75 -12.26
C MET A 1 46.09 38.87 -11.64
N GLY A 2 46.19 37.67 -11.68
CA GLY A 2 46.88 36.70 -10.92
C GLY A 2 45.84 35.78 -10.38
N GLY A 3 45.56 34.71 -11.09
CA GLY A 3 44.66 33.68 -10.77
C GLY A 3 45.34 32.48 -10.14
N GLN A 4 44.72 31.75 -9.27
CA GLN A 4 45.13 30.41 -8.87
C GLN A 4 43.95 29.51 -8.74
N ARG A 5 43.98 28.37 -9.43
CA ARG A 5 43.11 27.20 -9.24
C ARG A 5 43.68 26.36 -8.09
N PRO A 6 42.84 25.75 -7.25
CA PRO A 6 43.24 24.60 -6.46
C PRO A 6 42.60 23.32 -7.01
N GLY A 7 43.26 22.37 -7.20
CA GLY A 7 43.70 21.06 -6.98
C GLY A 7 42.67 20.09 -6.43
N SER A 8 42.53 18.98 -7.19
CA SER A 8 41.82 17.76 -6.89
C SER A 8 42.36 17.09 -5.61
N GLY A 9 41.48 16.91 -4.60
CA GLY A 9 41.74 16.07 -3.43
C GLY A 9 41.19 14.68 -3.65
N GLY A 10 42.07 13.72 -4.01
CA GLY A 10 41.77 12.30 -3.96
C GLY A 10 41.80 11.83 -2.52
N PHE A 11 40.81 11.05 -2.16
CA PHE A 11 40.76 10.33 -0.87
C PHE A 11 41.59 9.04 -0.99
N PRO A 12 42.70 8.86 -0.27
CA PRO A 12 43.38 7.59 -0.20
C PRO A 12 42.66 6.69 0.81
N PHE A 13 41.97 5.66 0.35
CA PHE A 13 41.59 4.54 1.20
C PHE A 13 42.83 3.66 1.37
N ASP A 14 43.47 3.78 2.53
CA ASP A 14 44.53 2.89 2.97
C ASP A 14 43.94 1.57 3.47
N PHE A 15 44.19 0.51 2.69
CA PHE A 15 43.72 -0.86 2.98
C PHE A 15 44.63 -1.61 3.99
N GLY A 16 45.65 -0.92 4.53
CA GLY A 16 46.70 -1.52 5.38
C GLY A 16 46.28 -1.67 6.86
N ASP A 17 45.34 -0.89 7.34
CA ASP A 17 44.96 -0.87 8.78
C ASP A 17 43.95 -1.95 9.21
N LEU A 18 43.46 -2.76 8.26
CA LEU A 18 42.43 -3.78 8.59
C LEU A 18 43.03 -5.15 8.98
N PHE A 19 44.33 -5.36 8.87
CA PHE A 19 44.94 -6.68 9.06
C PHE A 19 46.20 -6.76 9.96
N GLY A 20 46.52 -5.73 10.75
CA GLY A 20 47.70 -5.78 11.59
C GLY A 20 47.52 -5.21 12.97
N GLY A 21 47.26 -6.03 13.96
CA GLY A 21 47.17 -5.61 15.36
C GLY A 21 47.34 -6.79 16.31
N THR A 22 48.57 -7.00 16.71
CA THR A 22 49.02 -7.93 17.76
C THR A 22 48.49 -7.61 19.15
N ALA A 23 48.19 -8.68 19.85
CA ALA A 23 48.06 -8.94 21.27
C ALA A 23 48.46 -7.85 22.30
N SER A 24 47.61 -7.56 23.28
CA SER A 24 47.85 -7.92 24.72
C SER A 24 46.74 -7.34 25.62
N GLN A 25 46.24 -8.25 26.44
CA GLN A 25 45.91 -8.11 27.89
C GLN A 25 44.59 -7.46 28.38
N GLN A 26 43.73 -8.38 28.81
CA GLN A 26 42.96 -8.37 30.10
C GLN A 26 41.81 -7.36 30.32
N GLN A 27 40.61 -7.88 30.42
CA GLN A 27 39.67 -7.89 31.55
C GLN A 27 38.20 -7.69 31.17
N GLN A 28 37.41 -8.75 31.44
CA GLN A 28 36.00 -8.83 31.84
C GLN A 28 34.93 -7.87 31.25
N GLY A 29 33.94 -8.47 30.55
CA GLY A 29 32.64 -7.84 30.29
C GLY A 29 31.81 -8.56 29.23
N HIS A 30 30.79 -9.23 29.67
CA HIS A 30 29.75 -10.01 29.00
C HIS A 30 29.23 -9.55 27.61
N GLY A 31 29.14 -10.50 26.68
CA GLY A 31 27.95 -10.67 25.86
C GLY A 31 27.82 -9.87 24.56
N ALA A 32 28.41 -10.32 23.46
CA ALA A 32 27.89 -10.13 22.08
C ALA A 32 28.86 -10.74 21.04
N GLY A 33 29.10 -12.06 21.10
CA GLY A 33 30.12 -12.73 20.28
C GLY A 33 29.68 -13.92 19.44
N GLU A 34 28.38 -14.18 19.23
CA GLU A 34 27.93 -15.44 18.63
C GLU A 34 27.41 -15.36 17.18
N ARG A 35 27.65 -14.30 16.43
CA ARG A 35 27.16 -14.23 15.04
C ARG A 35 28.20 -14.06 13.94
N LEU A 36 29.47 -14.00 14.27
CA LEU A 36 30.54 -13.86 13.25
C LEU A 36 31.28 -15.17 12.96
N GLY A 37 31.10 -16.21 13.77
CA GLY A 37 31.72 -17.52 13.57
C GLY A 37 31.12 -18.37 12.46
N ASP A 38 29.85 -18.21 12.19
CA ASP A 38 29.11 -19.05 11.21
C ASP A 38 29.35 -18.61 9.74
N LEU A 39 29.85 -17.42 9.51
CA LEU A 39 30.10 -16.93 8.16
C LEU A 39 31.44 -17.40 7.57
N PHE A 40 32.40 -17.74 8.44
CA PHE A 40 33.74 -18.18 8.01
C PHE A 40 33.98 -19.69 8.15
N GLY A 41 33.14 -20.41 8.89
CA GLY A 41 33.24 -21.86 9.07
C GLY A 41 32.95 -22.70 7.81
N GLY A 42 32.25 -22.15 6.84
CA GLY A 42 31.88 -22.81 5.60
C GLY A 42 32.95 -22.86 4.51
N LEU A 43 34.04 -22.09 4.64
CA LEU A 43 35.01 -21.93 3.55
C LEU A 43 36.22 -22.92 3.65
N PHE A 44 36.44 -23.58 4.78
CA PHE A 44 37.64 -24.39 5.00
C PHE A 44 37.39 -25.87 5.30
N ASN A 45 36.19 -26.41 5.18
CA ASN A 45 35.99 -27.84 5.33
C ASN A 45 36.13 -28.57 3.97
N ARG A 46 37.37 -28.65 3.50
CA ARG A 46 37.77 -29.45 2.35
C ARG A 46 38.24 -30.79 2.84
N GLY A 47 37.33 -31.70 3.07
CA GLY A 47 37.64 -33.10 3.46
C GLY A 47 36.50 -34.03 3.10
N GLY A 48 36.68 -34.77 1.99
CA GLY A 48 36.17 -36.10 1.66
C GLY A 48 34.79 -36.52 2.17
N GLY A 49 33.77 -36.30 1.36
CA GLY A 49 32.49 -36.95 1.51
C GLY A 49 31.72 -36.82 0.20
N SER A 50 31.51 -37.94 -0.48
CA SER A 50 30.69 -38.07 -1.68
C SER A 50 29.27 -37.59 -1.38
N THR A 51 29.03 -36.31 -1.44
CA THR A 51 27.69 -35.73 -1.39
C THR A 51 27.06 -35.96 -2.76
N ARG A 52 26.08 -36.87 -2.79
CA ARG A 52 25.07 -36.94 -3.85
C ARG A 52 24.57 -35.52 -4.07
N THR A 53 25.02 -34.91 -5.14
CA THR A 53 24.48 -33.63 -5.63
C THR A 53 23.06 -33.90 -6.08
N THR A 54 22.12 -33.84 -5.14
CA THR A 54 20.72 -33.60 -5.47
C THR A 54 20.70 -32.22 -6.14
N SER A 55 20.50 -32.20 -7.46
CA SER A 55 20.34 -30.99 -8.24
C SER A 55 19.04 -30.31 -7.80
N THR A 56 19.11 -29.64 -6.68
CA THR A 56 18.02 -28.80 -6.19
C THR A 56 18.06 -27.50 -6.98
N THR A 57 17.22 -27.39 -7.99
CA THR A 57 16.89 -26.11 -8.59
C THR A 57 16.58 -25.13 -7.47
N ARG A 58 17.35 -24.02 -7.40
CA ARG A 58 17.27 -23.07 -6.28
C ARG A 58 15.83 -22.60 -6.06
N PRO A 59 15.36 -22.53 -4.81
CA PRO A 59 14.05 -21.97 -4.49
C PRO A 59 13.92 -20.56 -5.05
N ARG A 60 12.83 -20.29 -5.77
CA ARG A 60 12.54 -18.96 -6.32
C ARG A 60 11.26 -18.41 -5.71
N ARG A 61 11.31 -17.17 -5.28
CA ARG A 61 10.12 -16.46 -4.79
C ARG A 61 9.09 -16.30 -5.91
N GLY A 62 7.81 -16.52 -5.58
CA GLY A 62 6.70 -16.27 -6.49
C GLY A 62 6.58 -14.79 -6.84
N GLN A 63 5.95 -14.53 -7.98
CA GLN A 63 5.68 -13.18 -8.43
C GLN A 63 4.66 -12.49 -7.52
N ASP A 64 4.82 -11.18 -7.35
CA ASP A 64 3.83 -10.34 -6.72
C ASP A 64 2.63 -10.21 -7.66
N VAL A 65 1.43 -10.12 -7.09
CA VAL A 65 0.16 -10.02 -7.82
C VAL A 65 -0.51 -8.71 -7.44
N GLU A 66 -1.07 -8.03 -8.42
CA GLU A 66 -1.87 -6.83 -8.21
C GLU A 66 -3.34 -7.14 -8.50
N SER A 67 -4.22 -6.53 -7.72
CA SER A 67 -5.67 -6.63 -7.87
C SER A 67 -6.30 -5.32 -7.44
N GLU A 68 -7.47 -5.03 -7.97
CA GLU A 68 -8.23 -3.84 -7.62
C GLU A 68 -9.50 -4.24 -6.90
N VAL A 69 -9.94 -3.39 -5.97
CA VAL A 69 -11.21 -3.56 -5.27
C VAL A 69 -11.92 -2.23 -5.14
N THR A 70 -13.22 -2.24 -5.42
CA THR A 70 -14.08 -1.08 -5.20
C THR A 70 -14.86 -1.28 -3.91
N LEU A 71 -14.70 -0.33 -2.99
CA LEU A 71 -15.35 -0.31 -1.69
C LEU A 71 -16.40 0.78 -1.65
N THR A 72 -17.44 0.59 -0.88
CA THR A 72 -18.32 1.68 -0.46
C THR A 72 -17.56 2.58 0.51
N PHE A 73 -18.02 3.83 0.66
CA PHE A 73 -17.44 4.78 1.61
C PHE A 73 -17.41 4.22 3.04
N THR A 74 -18.48 3.56 3.44
CA THR A 74 -18.63 2.98 4.77
C THR A 74 -17.66 1.82 5.01
N GLU A 75 -17.49 0.93 4.01
CA GLU A 75 -16.51 -0.15 4.07
C GLU A 75 -15.06 0.36 4.15
N ALA A 76 -14.77 1.47 3.46
CA ALA A 76 -13.46 2.09 3.53
C ALA A 76 -13.18 2.73 4.89
N VAL A 77 -14.19 3.31 5.54
CA VAL A 77 -14.07 3.93 6.87
C VAL A 77 -13.92 2.89 7.97
N ASP A 78 -14.71 1.81 7.92
CA ASP A 78 -14.76 0.80 8.99
C ASP A 78 -13.80 -0.36 8.78
N GLY A 79 -13.32 -0.50 7.56
CA GLY A 79 -12.62 -1.70 7.10
C GLY A 79 -13.60 -2.81 6.75
N SER A 80 -13.20 -3.68 5.86
CA SER A 80 -14.03 -4.79 5.41
C SER A 80 -13.20 -6.00 5.03
N THR A 81 -13.85 -7.16 4.91
CA THR A 81 -13.23 -8.36 4.35
C THR A 81 -13.83 -8.62 2.98
N VAL A 82 -12.99 -8.59 1.97
CA VAL A 82 -13.39 -8.78 0.57
C VAL A 82 -12.88 -10.11 0.03
N SER A 83 -13.69 -10.77 -0.78
CA SER A 83 -13.29 -11.97 -1.52
C SER A 83 -12.74 -11.59 -2.87
N LEU A 84 -11.48 -11.92 -3.12
CA LEU A 84 -10.80 -11.64 -4.39
C LEU A 84 -10.54 -12.94 -5.14
N ARG A 85 -10.85 -12.95 -6.43
CA ARG A 85 -10.52 -14.03 -7.35
C ARG A 85 -9.20 -13.69 -8.04
N LEU A 86 -8.13 -14.38 -7.66
CA LEU A 86 -6.81 -14.15 -8.22
C LEU A 86 -6.45 -15.25 -9.21
N THR A 87 -6.03 -14.84 -10.40
CA THR A 87 -5.44 -15.75 -11.39
C THR A 87 -3.94 -15.54 -11.41
N SER A 88 -3.18 -16.58 -11.16
CA SER A 88 -1.73 -16.54 -11.14
C SER A 88 -1.15 -17.80 -11.75
N SER A 89 0.12 -17.75 -12.18
CA SER A 89 0.83 -18.94 -12.60
C SER A 89 1.18 -19.78 -11.36
N ALA A 90 0.79 -21.05 -11.37
CA ALA A 90 1.09 -22.02 -10.32
C ALA A 90 1.63 -23.32 -10.92
N ALA A 91 2.14 -24.23 -10.07
CA ALA A 91 2.49 -25.55 -10.50
C ALA A 91 1.28 -26.21 -11.19
N CYS A 92 1.49 -26.78 -12.36
CA CYS A 92 0.44 -27.45 -13.12
C CYS A 92 -0.09 -28.64 -12.33
N THR A 93 -1.38 -28.68 -12.06
CA THR A 93 -2.02 -29.76 -11.29
C THR A 93 -2.01 -31.09 -12.02
N ALA A 94 -2.04 -31.08 -13.36
CA ALA A 94 -2.04 -32.30 -14.17
C ALA A 94 -0.69 -33.06 -14.15
N CYS A 95 0.42 -32.34 -14.01
CA CYS A 95 1.75 -32.94 -13.94
C CYS A 95 2.49 -32.64 -12.63
N SER A 96 1.81 -32.07 -11.65
CA SER A 96 2.42 -31.69 -10.36
C SER A 96 3.70 -30.85 -10.48
N GLY A 97 3.77 -30.01 -11.54
CA GLY A 97 4.91 -29.12 -11.79
C GLY A 97 6.07 -29.75 -12.59
N THR A 98 6.04 -31.04 -12.91
CA THR A 98 7.13 -31.71 -13.65
C THR A 98 7.23 -31.26 -15.10
N GLY A 99 6.13 -30.87 -15.71
CA GLY A 99 6.00 -30.56 -17.14
C GLY A 99 5.86 -31.81 -18.02
N ALA A 100 6.01 -33.01 -17.47
CA ALA A 100 5.87 -34.26 -18.21
C ALA A 100 4.43 -34.75 -18.20
N LYS A 101 4.04 -35.52 -19.23
CA LYS A 101 2.75 -36.17 -19.31
C LYS A 101 2.59 -37.15 -18.13
N ALA A 102 1.39 -37.33 -17.63
CA ALA A 102 1.10 -38.29 -16.57
C ALA A 102 1.58 -39.68 -16.96
N GLY A 103 2.37 -40.32 -16.06
CA GLY A 103 2.99 -41.63 -16.29
C GLY A 103 4.38 -41.56 -16.93
N THR A 104 4.87 -40.39 -17.34
CA THR A 104 6.25 -40.21 -17.81
C THR A 104 7.08 -39.40 -16.82
N THR A 105 8.38 -39.67 -16.73
CA THR A 105 9.30 -38.97 -15.85
C THR A 105 10.24 -38.08 -16.68
N PRO A 106 10.45 -36.81 -16.29
CA PRO A 106 11.45 -35.98 -16.94
C PRO A 106 12.85 -36.55 -16.65
N ARG A 107 13.74 -36.47 -17.63
CA ARG A 107 15.15 -36.89 -17.47
C ARG A 107 16.03 -35.69 -17.13
N VAL A 108 17.14 -35.97 -16.44
CA VAL A 108 18.14 -34.95 -16.14
C VAL A 108 18.77 -34.44 -17.44
N CYS A 109 18.88 -33.14 -17.58
CA CYS A 109 19.50 -32.53 -18.77
C CYS A 109 21.00 -32.91 -18.80
N PRO A 110 21.49 -33.58 -19.87
CA PRO A 110 22.88 -33.97 -19.96
C PRO A 110 23.85 -32.80 -20.09
N THR A 111 23.40 -31.69 -20.69
CA THR A 111 24.23 -30.51 -20.92
C THR A 111 24.58 -29.75 -19.64
N CYS A 112 23.70 -29.72 -18.67
CA CYS A 112 23.91 -28.98 -17.43
C CYS A 112 23.86 -29.91 -16.19
N GLU A 113 23.74 -31.21 -16.39
CA GLU A 113 23.70 -32.21 -15.31
C GLU A 113 22.68 -31.87 -14.20
N GLY A 114 21.54 -31.28 -14.62
CA GLY A 114 20.45 -30.90 -13.70
C GLY A 114 20.59 -29.53 -13.05
N THR A 115 21.69 -28.81 -13.22
CA THR A 115 21.89 -27.47 -12.62
C THR A 115 21.02 -26.39 -13.25
N GLY A 116 20.53 -26.60 -14.45
CA GLY A 116 19.76 -25.61 -15.22
C GLY A 116 20.60 -24.45 -15.74
N ALA A 117 21.88 -24.40 -15.43
CA ALA A 117 22.78 -23.34 -15.82
C ALA A 117 23.99 -23.91 -16.60
N ALA A 118 24.46 -23.18 -17.58
CA ALA A 118 25.72 -23.44 -18.26
C ALA A 118 26.68 -22.29 -17.95
N SER A 119 27.92 -22.63 -17.58
CA SER A 119 28.97 -21.61 -17.37
C SER A 119 29.63 -21.29 -18.72
N ARG A 120 29.68 -20.00 -19.03
CA ARG A 120 30.40 -19.50 -20.18
C ARG A 120 31.58 -18.69 -19.71
N ASN A 121 32.77 -19.20 -20.04
CA ASN A 121 34.02 -18.52 -19.68
C ASN A 121 34.36 -17.53 -20.80
N LEU A 122 34.50 -16.25 -20.45
CA LEU A 122 35.02 -15.18 -21.28
C LEU A 122 36.31 -14.68 -20.63
N GLY A 123 37.45 -15.37 -20.92
CA GLY A 123 38.71 -15.05 -20.31
C GLY A 123 38.71 -15.27 -18.79
N ASN A 124 38.96 -14.24 -18.00
CA ASN A 124 39.01 -14.32 -16.54
C ASN A 124 37.66 -14.23 -15.84
N PHE A 125 36.56 -14.11 -16.59
CA PHE A 125 35.22 -14.02 -16.02
C PHE A 125 34.36 -15.21 -16.43
N ALA A 126 33.71 -15.83 -15.48
CA ALA A 126 32.73 -16.89 -15.70
C ALA A 126 31.31 -16.33 -15.51
N PHE A 127 30.51 -16.40 -16.54
CA PHE A 127 29.09 -16.01 -16.49
C PHE A 127 28.25 -17.26 -16.48
N SER A 128 27.24 -17.29 -15.61
CA SER A 128 26.23 -18.37 -15.55
C SER A 128 25.03 -17.96 -16.38
N GLU A 129 24.79 -18.67 -17.49
CA GLU A 129 23.62 -18.48 -18.36
C GLU A 129 22.64 -19.64 -18.17
N PRO A 130 21.32 -19.43 -18.37
CA PRO A 130 20.37 -20.55 -18.42
C PRO A 130 20.79 -21.56 -19.48
N CYS A 131 20.82 -22.83 -19.13
CA CYS A 131 21.12 -23.91 -20.08
C CYS A 131 20.16 -23.83 -21.27
N ARG A 132 20.69 -23.85 -22.48
CA ARG A 132 19.91 -23.71 -23.72
C ARG A 132 18.97 -24.87 -23.97
N ASP A 133 19.36 -26.10 -23.65
CA ASP A 133 18.59 -27.31 -23.93
C ASP A 133 17.39 -27.44 -22.98
N CYS A 134 17.58 -27.24 -21.68
CA CYS A 134 16.51 -27.31 -20.69
C CYS A 134 15.89 -25.95 -20.34
N LYS A 135 16.35 -24.85 -20.96
CA LYS A 135 15.89 -23.47 -20.71
C LYS A 135 15.89 -23.10 -19.23
N GLY A 136 16.96 -23.49 -18.54
CA GLY A 136 17.12 -23.22 -17.11
C GLY A 136 16.43 -24.19 -16.15
N ARG A 137 15.75 -25.21 -16.64
CA ARG A 137 14.96 -26.13 -15.80
C ARG A 137 15.75 -27.29 -15.18
N GLY A 138 16.91 -27.60 -15.73
CA GLY A 138 17.70 -28.74 -15.30
C GLY A 138 17.17 -30.10 -15.78
N LEU A 139 15.93 -30.15 -16.26
CA LEU A 139 15.23 -31.34 -16.69
C LEU A 139 14.75 -31.22 -18.15
N LEU A 140 14.80 -32.30 -18.88
CA LEU A 140 14.23 -32.43 -20.23
C LEU A 140 12.96 -33.29 -20.15
N VAL A 141 11.96 -32.89 -20.91
CA VAL A 141 10.67 -33.57 -21.01
C VAL A 141 10.50 -34.06 -22.44
N ASP A 142 10.50 -35.38 -22.61
CA ASP A 142 10.34 -35.97 -23.92
C ASP A 142 8.85 -35.97 -24.34
N ASP A 143 7.94 -36.29 -23.40
CA ASP A 143 6.48 -36.20 -23.59
C ASP A 143 5.91 -35.05 -22.79
N PRO A 144 5.62 -33.89 -23.39
CA PRO A 144 5.12 -32.73 -22.68
C PRO A 144 3.69 -32.92 -22.17
N CYS A 145 3.42 -32.43 -20.98
CA CYS A 145 2.08 -32.38 -20.40
C CYS A 145 1.15 -31.53 -21.29
N PRO A 146 -0.02 -32.07 -21.70
CA PRO A 146 -0.92 -31.35 -22.62
C PRO A 146 -1.55 -30.09 -22.02
N VAL A 147 -1.58 -29.96 -20.68
CA VAL A 147 -2.16 -28.81 -20.00
C VAL A 147 -1.19 -27.62 -19.91
N CYS A 148 0.08 -27.88 -19.72
CA CYS A 148 1.10 -26.83 -19.54
C CYS A 148 2.17 -26.82 -20.66
N GLU A 149 2.02 -27.65 -21.68
CA GLU A 149 2.93 -27.76 -22.83
C GLU A 149 4.41 -27.87 -22.43
N GLY A 150 4.64 -28.67 -21.41
CA GLY A 150 6.00 -28.91 -20.90
C GLY A 150 6.51 -27.83 -19.94
N SER A 151 5.82 -26.71 -19.72
CA SER A 151 6.30 -25.65 -18.82
C SER A 151 6.29 -26.02 -17.33
N GLY A 152 5.51 -27.02 -16.93
CA GLY A 152 5.28 -27.39 -15.53
C GLY A 152 4.39 -26.39 -14.79
N ARG A 153 3.93 -25.31 -15.42
CA ARG A 153 3.10 -24.27 -14.81
C ARG A 153 1.84 -24.05 -15.63
N ALA A 154 0.76 -23.76 -14.93
CA ALA A 154 -0.53 -23.44 -15.54
C ALA A 154 -1.17 -22.25 -14.85
N LYS A 155 -2.12 -21.63 -15.52
CA LYS A 155 -2.97 -20.59 -14.88
C LYS A 155 -3.83 -21.28 -13.80
N SER A 156 -3.74 -20.80 -12.59
CA SER A 156 -4.53 -21.27 -11.44
C SER A 156 -5.33 -20.10 -10.89
N THR A 157 -6.62 -20.32 -10.69
CA THR A 157 -7.50 -19.34 -10.07
C THR A 157 -7.80 -19.77 -8.64
N ARG A 158 -7.64 -18.83 -7.68
CA ARG A 158 -7.93 -19.06 -6.27
C ARG A 158 -8.71 -17.91 -5.70
N ASN A 159 -9.59 -18.20 -4.76
CA ASN A 159 -10.30 -17.19 -3.99
C ASN A 159 -9.51 -16.89 -2.72
N ILE A 160 -9.28 -15.60 -2.44
CA ILE A 160 -8.58 -15.13 -1.25
C ILE A 160 -9.50 -14.18 -0.50
N GLN A 161 -9.65 -14.41 0.81
CA GLN A 161 -10.25 -13.46 1.72
C GLN A 161 -9.19 -12.42 2.12
N ALA A 162 -9.40 -11.18 1.73
CA ALA A 162 -8.51 -10.06 2.01
C ALA A 162 -9.16 -9.12 3.02
N ARG A 163 -8.52 -8.94 4.18
CA ARG A 163 -8.96 -7.95 5.16
C ARG A 163 -8.39 -6.59 4.81
N ILE A 164 -9.27 -5.66 4.46
CA ILE A 164 -8.93 -4.26 4.22
C ILE A 164 -9.00 -3.51 5.56
N PRO A 165 -7.96 -2.80 5.96
CA PRO A 165 -7.96 -2.08 7.23
C PRO A 165 -8.96 -0.91 7.22
N ALA A 166 -9.45 -0.53 8.41
CA ALA A 166 -10.27 0.66 8.57
C ALA A 166 -9.48 1.92 8.17
N GLY A 167 -10.19 2.88 7.60
CA GLY A 167 -9.59 4.15 7.21
C GLY A 167 -8.74 4.09 5.95
N VAL A 168 -8.92 3.10 5.09
CA VAL A 168 -8.25 3.07 3.79
C VAL A 168 -8.72 4.25 2.93
N ALA A 169 -7.77 4.89 2.22
CA ALA A 169 -8.08 5.99 1.32
C ALA A 169 -8.33 5.49 -0.12
N ASP A 170 -8.97 6.32 -0.92
CA ASP A 170 -9.05 6.09 -2.37
C ASP A 170 -7.65 6.10 -3.00
N GLY A 171 -7.39 5.18 -3.93
CA GLY A 171 -6.08 5.00 -4.55
C GLY A 171 -5.01 4.37 -3.65
N GLN A 172 -5.32 3.98 -2.42
CA GLN A 172 -4.35 3.40 -1.51
C GLN A 172 -4.04 1.95 -1.89
N ARG A 173 -2.75 1.58 -1.86
CA ARG A 173 -2.28 0.19 -2.03
C ARG A 173 -2.18 -0.52 -0.68
N VAL A 174 -2.90 -1.61 -0.53
CA VAL A 174 -2.86 -2.50 0.64
C VAL A 174 -2.02 -3.73 0.31
N LYS A 175 -0.93 -3.95 1.06
CA LYS A 175 -0.04 -5.09 0.86
C LYS A 175 -0.42 -6.25 1.76
N LEU A 176 -0.64 -7.42 1.18
CA LEU A 176 -0.85 -8.69 1.89
C LEU A 176 0.33 -9.62 1.64
N LYS A 177 1.19 -9.76 2.64
CA LYS A 177 2.43 -10.54 2.57
C LYS A 177 2.14 -12.01 2.32
N GLY A 178 2.87 -12.61 1.34
CA GLY A 178 2.77 -14.03 1.02
C GLY A 178 1.45 -14.47 0.38
N LYS A 179 0.63 -13.52 -0.13
CA LYS A 179 -0.65 -13.81 -0.81
C LYS A 179 -0.57 -13.64 -2.33
N GLY A 180 0.63 -13.37 -2.89
CA GLY A 180 0.93 -13.33 -4.32
C GLY A 180 0.99 -14.72 -4.98
N ALA A 181 1.62 -14.85 -6.14
CA ALA A 181 1.77 -16.13 -6.82
C ALA A 181 2.62 -17.12 -5.97
N PRO A 182 2.36 -18.42 -6.04
CA PRO A 182 3.19 -19.42 -5.37
C PRO A 182 4.60 -19.42 -5.93
N GLY A 183 5.58 -19.66 -5.06
CA GLY A 183 6.98 -19.78 -5.42
C GLY A 183 7.27 -21.04 -6.23
N GLU A 184 8.51 -21.14 -6.70
CA GLU A 184 9.03 -22.27 -7.45
C GLU A 184 10.03 -23.05 -6.59
N ASN A 185 10.09 -24.36 -6.79
CA ASN A 185 11.06 -25.25 -6.11
C ASN A 185 11.08 -25.08 -4.59
N GLY A 186 9.90 -24.94 -3.97
CA GLY A 186 9.79 -24.72 -2.52
C GLY A 186 10.08 -23.27 -2.08
N GLY A 187 10.22 -22.32 -3.01
CA GLY A 187 10.38 -20.92 -2.68
C GLY A 187 9.13 -20.30 -2.06
N PRO A 188 9.26 -19.17 -1.34
CA PRO A 188 8.13 -18.49 -0.73
C PRO A 188 7.21 -17.87 -1.79
N ALA A 189 5.92 -17.72 -1.46
CA ALA A 189 4.98 -16.99 -2.30
C ALA A 189 5.36 -15.50 -2.38
N GLY A 190 4.95 -14.85 -3.47
CA GLY A 190 4.98 -13.40 -3.61
C GLY A 190 3.96 -12.69 -2.73
N ASP A 191 3.85 -11.39 -2.85
CA ASP A 191 2.90 -10.58 -2.11
C ASP A 191 1.71 -10.20 -3.01
N LEU A 192 0.56 -9.93 -2.40
CA LEU A 192 -0.61 -9.38 -3.07
C LEU A 192 -0.71 -7.90 -2.74
N TYR A 193 -0.81 -7.08 -3.76
CA TYR A 193 -1.10 -5.65 -3.66
C TYR A 193 -2.52 -5.38 -4.13
N ILE A 194 -3.31 -4.77 -3.28
CA ILE A 194 -4.71 -4.42 -3.57
C ILE A 194 -4.78 -2.91 -3.70
N LEU A 195 -5.13 -2.43 -4.89
CA LEU A 195 -5.47 -1.03 -5.12
C LEU A 195 -6.94 -0.83 -4.74
N THR A 196 -7.20 0.09 -3.81
CA THR A 196 -8.55 0.35 -3.32
C THR A 196 -9.16 1.55 -4.02
N HIS A 197 -10.37 1.39 -4.55
CA HIS A 197 -11.20 2.47 -5.09
C HIS A 197 -12.39 2.68 -4.16
N VAL A 198 -12.59 3.91 -3.68
CA VAL A 198 -13.66 4.23 -2.73
C VAL A 198 -14.75 5.01 -3.45
N LYS A 199 -15.97 4.46 -3.47
CA LYS A 199 -17.13 5.15 -4.02
C LYS A 199 -17.48 6.37 -3.15
N PRO A 200 -17.80 7.54 -3.74
CA PRO A 200 -18.26 8.70 -3.00
C PRO A 200 -19.56 8.40 -2.27
N HIS A 201 -19.76 9.01 -1.12
CA HIS A 201 -21.01 8.95 -0.36
C HIS A 201 -21.87 10.17 -0.69
N ALA A 202 -23.20 9.99 -0.73
CA ALA A 202 -24.13 11.08 -1.10
C ALA A 202 -24.12 12.25 -0.11
N VAL A 203 -23.79 12.00 1.16
CA VAL A 203 -23.88 13.01 2.23
C VAL A 203 -22.54 13.30 2.88
N PHE A 204 -21.68 12.29 3.02
CA PHE A 204 -20.43 12.40 3.73
C PHE A 204 -19.24 12.49 2.77
N GLY A 205 -18.31 13.40 3.11
CA GLY A 205 -16.98 13.46 2.54
C GLY A 205 -15.93 13.03 3.55
N ARG A 206 -14.67 13.06 3.14
CA ARG A 206 -13.53 12.75 3.99
C ARG A 206 -12.35 13.67 3.72
N THR A 207 -11.73 14.16 4.79
CA THR A 207 -10.47 14.93 4.74
C THR A 207 -9.52 14.35 5.79
N GLY A 208 -8.53 13.59 5.32
CA GLY A 208 -7.64 12.85 6.23
C GLY A 208 -8.41 11.84 7.07
N ASP A 209 -8.31 11.95 8.40
CA ASP A 209 -9.05 11.09 9.34
C ASP A 209 -10.40 11.69 9.75
N ASN A 210 -10.74 12.88 9.27
CA ASN A 210 -12.02 13.49 9.59
C ASN A 210 -13.05 13.19 8.50
N LEU A 211 -14.29 13.01 8.93
CA LEU A 211 -15.45 13.02 8.04
C LEU A 211 -15.95 14.45 7.87
N THR A 212 -16.49 14.77 6.72
CA THR A 212 -17.08 16.07 6.43
C THR A 212 -18.54 15.91 6.04
N ILE A 213 -19.36 16.88 6.43
CA ILE A 213 -20.77 16.95 6.04
C ILE A 213 -21.16 18.43 5.87
N THR A 214 -21.95 18.71 4.85
CA THR A 214 -22.62 20.01 4.71
C THR A 214 -24.01 19.90 5.32
N VAL A 215 -24.30 20.79 6.26
CA VAL A 215 -25.55 20.80 7.01
C VAL A 215 -26.35 22.04 6.62
N PRO A 216 -27.48 21.86 5.95
CA PRO A 216 -28.37 22.97 5.62
C PRO A 216 -29.05 23.52 6.88
N VAL A 217 -29.02 24.83 7.02
CA VAL A 217 -29.73 25.56 8.08
C VAL A 217 -30.51 26.72 7.48
N THR A 218 -31.57 27.13 8.13
CA THR A 218 -32.31 28.31 7.74
C THR A 218 -31.61 29.60 8.16
N PHE A 219 -31.92 30.72 7.53
CA PHE A 219 -31.37 32.00 7.92
C PHE A 219 -31.69 32.33 9.38
N SER A 220 -32.93 32.07 9.83
CA SER A 220 -33.34 32.30 11.21
C SER A 220 -32.54 31.45 12.23
N GLU A 221 -32.27 30.18 11.93
CA GLU A 221 -31.43 29.32 12.78
C GLU A 221 -29.99 29.85 12.85
N ALA A 222 -29.43 30.31 11.75
CA ALA A 222 -28.10 30.89 11.73
C ALA A 222 -28.01 32.23 12.47
N ALA A 223 -29.03 33.07 12.34
CA ALA A 223 -29.07 34.43 12.95
C ALA A 223 -29.37 34.37 14.46
N LEU A 224 -30.36 33.62 14.88
CA LEU A 224 -30.84 33.54 16.27
C LEU A 224 -30.16 32.47 17.09
N GLY A 225 -29.49 31.53 16.42
CA GLY A 225 -28.95 30.30 17.02
C GLY A 225 -30.02 29.22 17.13
N ALA A 226 -29.59 27.97 17.04
CA ALA A 226 -30.48 26.82 17.12
C ALA A 226 -29.74 25.58 17.62
N GLU A 227 -30.51 24.57 18.02
CA GLU A 227 -30.00 23.23 18.24
C GLU A 227 -30.53 22.32 17.14
N ILE A 228 -29.63 21.79 16.33
CA ILE A 228 -29.99 20.97 15.18
C ILE A 228 -29.48 19.54 15.32
N LYS A 229 -30.14 18.58 14.67
CA LYS A 229 -29.72 17.19 14.62
C LYS A 229 -28.89 16.94 13.38
N VAL A 230 -27.62 16.55 13.58
CA VAL A 230 -26.69 16.24 12.50
C VAL A 230 -26.52 14.72 12.39
N PRO A 231 -26.72 14.12 11.22
CA PRO A 231 -26.50 12.71 11.02
C PRO A 231 -24.99 12.40 11.17
N VAL A 232 -24.69 11.21 11.66
CA VAL A 232 -23.35 10.64 11.71
C VAL A 232 -23.31 9.39 10.85
N LEU A 233 -22.16 9.04 10.31
CA LEU A 233 -22.04 7.93 9.38
C LEU A 233 -22.57 6.63 9.98
N ARG A 234 -22.39 6.45 11.30
CA ARG A 234 -22.96 5.33 12.06
C ARG A 234 -23.45 5.78 13.43
N GLY A 235 -24.63 5.30 13.79
CA GLY A 235 -25.24 5.58 15.09
C GLY A 235 -26.34 6.61 15.01
N GLN A 236 -26.77 7.08 16.18
CA GLN A 236 -27.83 8.08 16.30
C GLN A 236 -27.31 9.47 15.92
N PRO A 237 -28.16 10.31 15.30
CA PRO A 237 -27.82 11.71 15.05
C PRO A 237 -27.37 12.41 16.33
N VAL A 238 -26.47 13.37 16.19
CA VAL A 238 -25.97 14.17 17.32
C VAL A 238 -26.57 15.56 17.30
N ASN A 239 -26.86 16.10 18.48
CA ASN A 239 -27.27 17.49 18.59
C ASN A 239 -26.05 18.41 18.43
N LEU A 240 -26.17 19.38 17.54
CA LEU A 240 -25.18 20.43 17.30
C LEU A 240 -25.81 21.78 17.61
N ARG A 241 -25.18 22.50 18.54
CA ARG A 241 -25.59 23.85 18.87
C ARG A 241 -24.96 24.84 17.91
N ILE A 242 -25.81 25.59 17.21
CA ILE A 242 -25.44 26.70 16.33
C ILE A 242 -25.54 27.99 17.17
N PRO A 243 -24.45 28.73 17.40
CA PRO A 243 -24.48 30.01 18.09
C PRO A 243 -25.21 31.07 17.25
N PRO A 244 -25.81 32.07 17.88
CA PRO A 244 -26.37 33.24 17.16
C PRO A 244 -25.28 33.93 16.32
N GLY A 245 -25.68 34.44 15.14
CA GLY A 245 -24.76 35.11 14.23
C GLY A 245 -23.75 34.20 13.53
N THR A 246 -24.09 32.92 13.34
CA THR A 246 -23.24 31.96 12.63
C THR A 246 -23.18 32.30 11.13
N PRO A 247 -22.00 32.62 10.57
CA PRO A 247 -21.88 32.92 9.14
C PRO A 247 -22.00 31.64 8.29
N ASN A 248 -22.42 31.80 7.04
CA ASN A 248 -22.41 30.75 6.04
C ASN A 248 -21.00 30.17 5.87
N GLY A 249 -20.88 28.86 5.71
CA GLY A 249 -19.60 28.16 5.52
C GLY A 249 -18.83 27.89 6.83
N ARG A 250 -19.36 28.28 7.99
CA ARG A 250 -18.72 27.97 9.28
C ARG A 250 -18.74 26.49 9.55
N THR A 251 -17.58 25.95 9.95
CA THR A 251 -17.42 24.53 10.26
C THR A 251 -17.39 24.30 11.77
N PHE A 252 -18.22 23.37 12.23
CA PHE A 252 -18.28 22.88 13.61
C PHE A 252 -17.67 21.50 13.70
N ARG A 253 -17.03 21.20 14.83
CA ARG A 253 -16.36 19.94 15.05
C ARG A 253 -17.13 19.08 16.06
N VAL A 254 -17.55 17.90 15.63
CA VAL A 254 -18.14 16.87 16.49
C VAL A 254 -17.07 15.81 16.76
N ARG A 255 -16.55 15.78 17.98
CA ARG A 255 -15.40 14.97 18.36
C ARG A 255 -15.70 13.46 18.29
N GLY A 256 -14.70 12.69 17.85
CA GLY A 256 -14.72 11.23 17.85
C GLY A 256 -15.74 10.58 16.90
N ARG A 257 -16.22 11.33 15.89
CA ARG A 257 -17.19 10.86 14.88
C ARG A 257 -16.58 10.71 13.49
N GLY A 258 -15.25 10.73 13.40
CA GLY A 258 -14.49 10.49 12.17
C GLY A 258 -14.05 9.05 12.00
N VAL A 259 -13.03 8.87 11.17
CA VAL A 259 -12.44 7.59 10.80
C VAL A 259 -11.61 7.02 11.96
N ALA A 260 -11.65 5.71 12.17
CA ALA A 260 -10.82 5.04 13.16
C ALA A 260 -9.34 5.05 12.72
N ARG A 261 -8.46 5.45 13.62
CA ARG A 261 -7.01 5.42 13.44
C ARG A 261 -6.42 4.10 13.90
N LYS A 262 -5.17 3.85 13.52
CA LYS A 262 -4.43 2.65 13.92
C LYS A 262 -4.19 2.54 15.42
N ASP A 263 -4.14 3.67 16.12
CA ASP A 263 -3.98 3.78 17.57
C ASP A 263 -5.28 3.57 18.37
N GLY A 264 -6.39 3.27 17.69
CA GLY A 264 -7.71 3.09 18.27
C GLY A 264 -8.47 4.39 18.52
N THR A 265 -7.87 5.55 18.34
CA THR A 265 -8.56 6.85 18.38
C THR A 265 -9.40 7.05 17.12
N LYS A 266 -10.35 7.98 17.19
CA LYS A 266 -11.16 8.35 16.02
C LYS A 266 -10.91 9.81 15.68
N GLY A 267 -10.94 10.12 14.38
CA GLY A 267 -11.04 11.48 13.90
C GLY A 267 -12.36 12.12 14.29
N ASP A 268 -12.62 13.29 13.77
CA ASP A 268 -13.81 14.08 14.07
C ASP A 268 -14.75 14.16 12.86
N LEU A 269 -16.01 14.55 13.09
CA LEU A 269 -16.92 14.96 12.04
C LEU A 269 -16.90 16.50 11.96
N LEU A 270 -16.60 17.02 10.79
CA LEU A 270 -16.58 18.43 10.46
C LEU A 270 -17.92 18.79 9.78
N ALA A 271 -18.78 19.48 10.48
CA ALA A 271 -20.07 19.90 9.99
C ALA A 271 -19.99 21.35 9.51
N THR A 272 -20.05 21.56 8.20
CA THR A 272 -20.06 22.90 7.58
C THR A 272 -21.48 23.35 7.37
N VAL A 273 -21.82 24.49 7.93
CA VAL A 273 -23.14 25.11 7.81
C VAL A 273 -23.32 25.73 6.44
N GLU A 274 -24.42 25.43 5.79
CA GLU A 274 -24.89 26.04 4.56
C GLU A 274 -26.24 26.73 4.80
N VAL A 275 -26.25 28.05 4.74
CA VAL A 275 -27.49 28.81 4.95
C VAL A 275 -28.35 28.76 3.69
N LEU A 276 -29.54 28.16 3.83
CA LEU A 276 -30.49 28.04 2.74
C LEU A 276 -31.47 29.21 2.70
N VAL A 277 -31.63 29.74 1.50
CA VAL A 277 -32.68 30.73 1.21
C VAL A 277 -33.92 30.00 0.73
N PRO A 278 -35.11 30.22 1.35
CA PRO A 278 -36.35 29.58 0.92
C PRO A 278 -36.70 30.00 -0.52
N LYS A 279 -37.06 29.01 -1.35
CA LYS A 279 -37.42 29.26 -2.76
C LYS A 279 -38.75 29.98 -2.94
N THR A 280 -39.66 29.77 -2.02
CA THR A 280 -41.01 30.37 -2.03
C THR A 280 -41.30 31.02 -0.69
N LEU A 281 -41.92 32.16 -0.71
CA LEU A 281 -42.35 32.89 0.47
C LEU A 281 -43.86 33.15 0.35
N ASP A 282 -44.60 32.91 1.42
CA ASP A 282 -45.97 33.39 1.56
C ASP A 282 -45.99 34.91 1.82
N ASP A 283 -47.15 35.52 1.72
CA ASP A 283 -47.30 36.99 1.83
C ASP A 283 -46.83 37.47 3.20
N LYS A 284 -47.13 36.75 4.27
CA LYS A 284 -46.74 37.15 5.63
C LYS A 284 -45.24 37.05 5.83
N SER A 285 -44.59 35.99 5.33
CA SER A 285 -43.13 35.84 5.40
C SER A 285 -42.41 36.91 4.61
N ARG A 286 -42.99 37.33 3.48
CA ARG A 286 -42.49 38.45 2.65
C ARG A 286 -42.55 39.76 3.39
N GLU A 287 -43.68 40.07 4.04
CA GLU A 287 -43.87 41.25 4.85
C GLU A 287 -42.85 41.35 5.98
N LEU A 288 -42.70 40.27 6.78
CA LEU A 288 -41.70 40.19 7.85
C LEU A 288 -40.27 40.36 7.37
N LEU A 289 -39.90 39.76 6.23
CA LEU A 289 -38.57 39.96 5.64
C LEU A 289 -38.36 41.37 5.14
N THR A 290 -39.40 42.06 4.67
CA THR A 290 -39.33 43.48 4.25
C THR A 290 -39.11 44.37 5.46
N GLU A 291 -39.82 44.12 6.56
CA GLU A 291 -39.61 44.82 7.83
C GLU A 291 -38.20 44.59 8.37
N PHE A 292 -37.73 43.35 8.36
CA PHE A 292 -36.35 43.02 8.76
C PHE A 292 -35.32 43.75 7.89
N ASN A 293 -35.48 43.75 6.57
CA ASN A 293 -34.60 44.47 5.66
C ASN A 293 -34.56 45.98 5.95
N THR A 294 -35.71 46.58 6.29
CA THR A 294 -35.80 47.99 6.66
C THR A 294 -35.08 48.26 7.99
N ALA A 295 -35.22 47.36 8.97
CA ALA A 295 -34.57 47.46 10.28
C ALA A 295 -33.02 47.29 10.18
N THR A 296 -32.53 46.58 9.18
CA THR A 296 -31.09 46.31 8.99
C THR A 296 -30.47 47.14 7.85
N ALA A 297 -31.18 48.07 7.27
CA ALA A 297 -30.77 48.87 6.09
C ALA A 297 -29.52 49.78 6.30
N GLY A 298 -29.03 49.92 7.55
CA GLY A 298 -27.87 50.77 7.87
C GLY A 298 -26.50 50.13 7.58
N GLU A 299 -26.44 48.84 7.27
CA GLU A 299 -25.20 48.12 6.99
C GLU A 299 -25.16 47.63 5.53
N ASP A 300 -24.29 48.24 4.72
CA ASP A 300 -24.03 47.71 3.38
C ASP A 300 -22.88 46.67 3.44
N PRO A 301 -23.20 45.38 3.30
CA PRO A 301 -22.18 44.31 3.37
C PRO A 301 -21.15 44.36 2.23
N ARG A 302 -21.36 45.22 1.23
CA ARG A 302 -20.47 45.37 0.06
C ARG A 302 -19.55 46.59 0.17
N ALA A 303 -19.70 47.46 1.19
CA ALA A 303 -18.92 48.67 1.35
C ALA A 303 -17.40 48.39 1.35
N ASP A 304 -16.96 47.43 2.14
CA ASP A 304 -15.56 47.02 2.21
C ASP A 304 -15.05 46.36 0.91
N LEU A 305 -15.90 45.62 0.21
CA LEU A 305 -15.56 45.01 -1.07
C LEU A 305 -15.29 46.06 -2.15
N ILE A 306 -16.18 47.04 -2.22
CA ILE A 306 -16.08 48.17 -3.17
C ILE A 306 -14.83 49.02 -2.88
N GLN A 307 -14.52 49.24 -1.59
CA GLN A 307 -13.33 49.99 -1.19
C GLN A 307 -12.05 49.25 -1.55
N ARG A 308 -11.96 47.94 -1.27
CA ARG A 308 -10.79 47.10 -1.61
C ARG A 308 -10.58 46.99 -3.11
N ALA A 309 -11.65 46.85 -3.89
CA ALA A 309 -11.55 46.81 -5.35
C ALA A 309 -11.06 48.11 -6.00
N ARG A 310 -11.14 49.24 -5.29
CA ARG A 310 -10.63 50.53 -5.76
C ARG A 310 -9.19 50.81 -5.31
N SER A 311 -8.65 50.04 -4.38
CA SER A 311 -7.31 50.24 -3.79
C SER A 311 -6.19 49.48 -4.50
N GLU A 312 -6.49 48.67 -5.52
CA GLU A 312 -5.55 48.05 -6.47
C GLU A 312 -5.51 48.88 -7.78
#